data_f51a7438342d1de698e0e9f6c2bcbc90
#
_entry.id   f51a7438342d1de698e0e9f6c2bcbc90
#
_cell.length_a   1.000
_cell.length_b   1.000
_cell.length_c   1.000
_cell.angle_alpha   90.00
_cell.angle_beta   90.00
_cell.angle_gamma   90.00
#
_symmetry.space_group_name_H-M   'P 1'
#
loop_
_entity.id
_entity.type
_entity.pdbx_description
1 polymer ?
#
loop_
_entity_poly.entity_id
_entity_poly.type
_entity_poly.pdbx_seq_one_letter_code
_entity_poly.pdbx_strand_id
1 'polypeptide(L)'
;LSDSSPTIDYLGSGTSSASPLSLEASSAIGDSGGPAFIYDNRGWRSVGVVSYGTSDSTYGDITVYTRVANHLDWIQAYLPNWAQARQSAYSGWLELDWFGSFYALPNKWVFHPVHGWFHSSSIDGESFWGWQGDHLGWFWTGLGVYPYLYSTGLGKWIYVNISKSTPDLLQYY
;
A
#
# COMPACT_ATOMS: atom_id res chain seq x y z
N LEU A 1 -0.45 -22.21 5.66
CA LEU A 1 -0.29 -22.29 4.21
C LEU A 1 1.19 -22.49 3.94
N SER A 2 1.61 -23.68 3.53
CA SER A 2 2.97 -23.93 3.10
C SER A 2 3.17 -23.36 1.70
N ASP A 3 4.34 -22.94 1.38
CA ASP A 3 4.66 -22.23 0.15
C ASP A 3 5.54 -23.09 -0.72
N SER A 4 4.93 -23.97 -1.45
CA SER A 4 5.62 -24.75 -2.44
C SER A 4 5.07 -24.43 -3.82
N SER A 5 5.63 -23.45 -4.50
CA SER A 5 5.35 -23.26 -5.92
C SER A 5 6.09 -24.32 -6.73
N PRO A 6 5.45 -25.03 -7.67
CA PRO A 6 4.06 -24.93 -8.13
C PRO A 6 3.10 -25.93 -7.48
N THR A 7 3.41 -26.45 -6.33
CA THR A 7 2.65 -27.49 -5.65
C THR A 7 1.45 -26.94 -4.91
N ILE A 8 0.38 -27.71 -4.91
CA ILE A 8 -0.84 -27.41 -4.18
C ILE A 8 -0.54 -27.48 -2.68
N ASP A 9 -0.93 -26.46 -1.99
CA ASP A 9 -0.71 -26.30 -0.57
C ASP A 9 -1.96 -26.68 0.20
N TYR A 10 -1.86 -27.72 1.03
CA TYR A 10 -2.96 -28.17 1.87
C TYR A 10 -2.77 -27.68 3.30
N LEU A 11 -3.83 -27.16 3.90
CA LEU A 11 -3.94 -27.04 5.33
C LEU A 11 -4.44 -28.38 5.89
N GLY A 12 -3.51 -29.19 6.41
CA GLY A 12 -3.85 -30.47 7.01
C GLY A 12 -3.68 -31.70 6.10
N SER A 13 -4.36 -32.79 6.43
CA SER A 13 -4.20 -34.12 5.80
C SER A 13 -4.86 -34.26 4.41
N GLY A 14 -5.40 -33.21 3.84
CA GLY A 14 -6.03 -33.21 2.54
C GLY A 14 -7.38 -33.96 2.47
N THR A 15 -7.96 -34.30 3.58
CA THR A 15 -9.32 -34.91 3.64
C THR A 15 -10.31 -33.86 4.15
N SER A 16 -11.39 -33.64 3.41
CA SER A 16 -12.50 -32.85 3.88
C SER A 16 -13.18 -33.53 5.08
N SER A 17 -13.68 -32.76 6.03
CA SER A 17 -14.52 -33.26 7.10
C SER A 17 -15.82 -33.84 6.53
N ALA A 18 -16.34 -34.92 7.14
CA ALA A 18 -17.65 -35.48 6.77
C ALA A 18 -18.83 -34.59 7.19
N SER A 19 -18.59 -33.54 7.95
CA SER A 19 -19.61 -32.60 8.42
C SER A 19 -19.21 -31.18 8.10
N PRO A 20 -20.04 -30.40 7.39
CA PRO A 20 -19.74 -29.02 7.07
C PRO A 20 -19.68 -28.16 8.34
N LEU A 21 -18.79 -27.20 8.36
CA LEU A 21 -18.75 -26.17 9.38
C LEU A 21 -19.79 -25.11 9.09
N SER A 22 -20.26 -24.42 10.14
CA SER A 22 -21.11 -23.24 9.95
C SER A 22 -20.32 -22.17 9.22
N LEU A 23 -20.90 -21.58 8.18
CA LEU A 23 -20.24 -20.60 7.31
C LEU A 23 -19.07 -21.15 6.46
N GLU A 24 -19.00 -22.46 6.29
CA GLU A 24 -18.07 -23.04 5.32
C GLU A 24 -18.46 -22.61 3.89
N ALA A 25 -17.48 -22.17 3.13
CA ALA A 25 -17.68 -21.68 1.78
C ALA A 25 -16.52 -22.09 0.86
N SER A 26 -16.82 -22.22 -0.42
CA SER A 26 -15.85 -22.46 -1.48
C SER A 26 -16.00 -21.37 -2.53
N SER A 27 -14.97 -21.16 -3.36
CA SER A 27 -15.09 -20.30 -4.53
C SER A 27 -15.80 -21.04 -5.67
N ALA A 28 -16.48 -20.27 -6.52
CA ALA A 28 -17.19 -20.76 -7.72
C ALA A 28 -16.56 -20.20 -8.99
N ILE A 29 -17.04 -20.70 -10.14
CA ILE A 29 -16.69 -20.15 -11.45
C ILE A 29 -17.11 -18.66 -11.49
N GLY A 30 -16.15 -17.80 -11.82
CA GLY A 30 -16.33 -16.34 -11.82
C GLY A 30 -15.70 -15.62 -10.64
N ASP A 31 -15.30 -16.32 -9.59
CA ASP A 31 -14.62 -15.73 -8.42
C ASP A 31 -13.11 -15.53 -8.65
N SER A 32 -12.58 -15.94 -9.80
CA SER A 32 -11.16 -15.79 -10.14
C SER A 32 -10.67 -14.36 -9.96
N GLY A 33 -9.56 -14.19 -9.25
CA GLY A 33 -9.03 -12.86 -8.91
C GLY A 33 -9.66 -12.25 -7.65
N GLY A 34 -10.71 -12.84 -7.09
CA GLY A 34 -11.31 -12.41 -5.84
C GLY A 34 -10.40 -12.60 -4.63
N PRO A 35 -10.46 -11.74 -3.61
CA PRO A 35 -9.58 -11.80 -2.45
C PRO A 35 -10.06 -12.81 -1.41
N ALA A 36 -9.11 -13.50 -0.77
CA ALA A 36 -9.34 -14.19 0.49
C ALA A 36 -8.86 -13.31 1.65
N PHE A 37 -9.73 -13.12 2.64
CA PHE A 37 -9.44 -12.29 3.80
C PHE A 37 -9.32 -13.11 5.08
N ILE A 38 -8.45 -12.66 5.96
CA ILE A 38 -8.44 -13.06 7.37
C ILE A 38 -8.66 -11.83 8.25
N TYR A 39 -9.23 -12.06 9.42
CA TYR A 39 -9.38 -11.05 10.45
C TYR A 39 -8.52 -11.43 11.67
N ASP A 40 -7.69 -10.51 12.13
CA ASP A 40 -6.90 -10.68 13.34
C ASP A 40 -6.82 -9.37 14.16
N ASN A 41 -5.92 -9.30 15.13
CA ASN A 41 -5.70 -8.11 15.97
C ASN A 41 -5.27 -6.86 15.21
N ARG A 42 -4.94 -6.97 13.92
CA ARG A 42 -4.60 -5.85 13.02
C ARG A 42 -5.74 -5.50 12.04
N GLY A 43 -6.91 -6.18 12.15
CA GLY A 43 -8.05 -5.98 11.26
C GLY A 43 -8.09 -6.96 10.08
N TRP A 44 -8.87 -6.62 9.07
CA TRP A 44 -9.00 -7.41 7.84
C TRP A 44 -7.77 -7.31 6.97
N ARG A 45 -7.26 -8.47 6.52
CA ARG A 45 -6.11 -8.55 5.61
C ARG A 45 -6.38 -9.53 4.49
N SER A 46 -6.04 -9.14 3.26
CA SER A 46 -6.01 -10.07 2.13
C SER A 46 -4.79 -10.97 2.22
N VAL A 47 -5.01 -12.27 2.20
CA VAL A 47 -3.94 -13.28 2.29
C VAL A 47 -3.80 -14.11 1.03
N GLY A 48 -4.83 -14.10 0.17
CA GLY A 48 -4.85 -14.87 -1.06
C GLY A 48 -5.69 -14.23 -2.14
N VAL A 49 -5.47 -14.68 -3.36
CA VAL A 49 -6.27 -14.33 -4.54
C VAL A 49 -6.72 -15.65 -5.18
N VAL A 50 -8.03 -15.79 -5.42
CA VAL A 50 -8.62 -17.00 -6.01
C VAL A 50 -7.97 -17.28 -7.35
N SER A 51 -7.42 -18.49 -7.52
CA SER A 51 -6.74 -18.94 -8.74
C SER A 51 -7.56 -19.99 -9.49
N TYR A 52 -7.80 -21.13 -8.89
CA TYR A 52 -8.60 -22.21 -9.48
C TYR A 52 -9.20 -23.14 -8.41
N GLY A 53 -10.10 -23.98 -8.80
CA GLY A 53 -10.72 -25.02 -7.96
C GLY A 53 -10.83 -26.36 -8.69
N THR A 54 -11.28 -27.37 -7.97
CA THR A 54 -11.39 -28.76 -8.53
C THR A 54 -12.72 -29.02 -9.22
N SER A 55 -13.78 -28.28 -8.89
CA SER A 55 -15.13 -28.52 -9.38
C SER A 55 -16.05 -27.31 -9.19
N ASP A 56 -17.33 -27.49 -9.18
CA ASP A 56 -18.36 -26.46 -9.22
C ASP A 56 -18.91 -26.12 -7.81
N SER A 57 -18.04 -25.97 -6.82
CA SER A 57 -18.41 -25.58 -5.45
C SER A 57 -19.28 -26.64 -4.74
N THR A 58 -18.97 -27.91 -4.97
CA THR A 58 -19.57 -29.01 -4.23
C THR A 58 -18.78 -29.33 -2.96
N TYR A 59 -19.43 -29.98 -2.01
CA TYR A 59 -18.77 -30.39 -0.78
C TYR A 59 -17.59 -31.32 -1.05
N GLY A 60 -16.43 -30.98 -0.48
CA GLY A 60 -15.16 -31.69 -0.72
C GLY A 60 -14.30 -31.08 -1.81
N ASP A 61 -14.75 -30.02 -2.47
CA ASP A 61 -13.95 -29.29 -3.44
C ASP A 61 -12.78 -28.55 -2.79
N ILE A 62 -11.73 -28.38 -3.57
CA ILE A 62 -10.53 -27.65 -3.14
C ILE A 62 -10.46 -26.37 -3.94
N THR A 63 -10.35 -25.26 -3.25
CA THR A 63 -10.03 -23.96 -3.85
C THR A 63 -8.56 -23.61 -3.61
N VAL A 64 -7.88 -23.23 -4.68
CA VAL A 64 -6.47 -22.83 -4.65
C VAL A 64 -6.37 -21.30 -4.78
N TYR A 65 -5.58 -20.71 -3.91
CA TYR A 65 -5.33 -19.29 -3.86
C TYR A 65 -3.86 -18.98 -4.11
N THR A 66 -3.60 -17.97 -4.91
CA THR A 66 -2.26 -17.36 -4.98
C THR A 66 -1.99 -16.63 -3.67
N ARG A 67 -0.91 -16.99 -3.00
CA ARG A 67 -0.55 -16.41 -1.69
C ARG A 67 0.02 -15.00 -1.85
N VAL A 68 -0.65 -14.00 -1.26
CA VAL A 68 -0.24 -12.59 -1.36
C VAL A 68 1.17 -12.37 -0.79
N ALA A 69 1.52 -13.06 0.30
CA ALA A 69 2.83 -12.92 0.93
C ALA A 69 4.02 -13.23 0.00
N ASN A 70 3.83 -14.06 -1.03
CA ASN A 70 4.89 -14.41 -1.98
C ASN A 70 5.11 -13.33 -3.05
N HIS A 71 4.24 -12.35 -3.11
CA HIS A 71 4.26 -11.27 -4.10
C HIS A 71 4.43 -9.90 -3.47
N LEU A 72 4.83 -9.84 -2.18
CA LEU A 72 4.94 -8.58 -1.46
C LEU A 72 5.94 -7.62 -2.10
N ASP A 73 7.11 -8.10 -2.52
CA ASP A 73 8.12 -7.25 -3.16
C ASP A 73 7.58 -6.66 -4.47
N TRP A 74 6.89 -7.48 -5.26
CA TRP A 74 6.24 -7.02 -6.49
C TRP A 74 5.12 -6.02 -6.19
N ILE A 75 4.26 -6.28 -5.21
CA ILE A 75 3.18 -5.37 -4.80
C ILE A 75 3.78 -4.06 -4.31
N GLN A 76 4.82 -4.11 -3.47
CA GLN A 76 5.47 -2.93 -2.90
C GLN A 76 6.11 -2.04 -3.97
N ALA A 77 6.61 -2.63 -5.07
CA ALA A 77 7.15 -1.84 -6.19
C ALA A 77 6.10 -0.95 -6.88
N TYR A 78 4.81 -1.27 -6.75
CA TYR A 78 3.70 -0.50 -7.32
C TYR A 78 2.94 0.37 -6.30
N LEU A 79 3.17 0.13 -5.02
CA LEU A 79 2.62 1.01 -3.97
C LEU A 79 3.50 2.25 -3.81
N PRO A 80 2.94 3.40 -3.39
CA PRO A 80 3.75 4.52 -2.94
C PRO A 80 4.69 4.00 -1.85
N ASN A 81 5.99 4.15 -2.05
CA ASN A 81 6.97 3.52 -1.17
C ASN A 81 7.19 4.35 0.10
N TRP A 82 6.20 4.37 0.97
CA TRP A 82 6.32 4.86 2.34
C TRP A 82 6.81 3.76 3.30
N ALA A 83 7.47 2.72 2.77
CA ALA A 83 7.89 1.55 3.55
C ALA A 83 8.87 1.89 4.68
N GLN A 84 9.61 2.97 4.55
CA GLN A 84 10.51 3.47 5.61
C GLN A 84 9.82 4.40 6.61
N ALA A 85 8.57 4.82 6.33
CA ALA A 85 7.82 5.63 7.25
C ALA A 85 7.30 4.77 8.41
N ARG A 86 7.49 5.25 9.63
CA ARG A 86 6.92 4.64 10.82
C ARG A 86 5.51 5.18 11.08
N GLN A 87 4.73 4.46 11.88
CA GLN A 87 3.46 4.98 12.38
C GLN A 87 3.74 6.17 13.33
N SER A 88 3.07 7.27 13.07
CA SER A 88 3.09 8.42 13.97
C SER A 88 2.29 8.12 15.26
N ALA A 89 2.44 8.95 16.27
CA ALA A 89 1.62 8.90 17.49
C ALA A 89 0.11 9.12 17.19
N TYR A 90 -0.23 9.72 16.06
CA TYR A 90 -1.60 9.92 15.62
C TYR A 90 -2.04 8.78 14.70
N SER A 91 -3.19 8.17 15.00
CA SER A 91 -3.73 7.04 14.22
C SER A 91 -3.90 7.40 12.74
N GLY A 92 -3.36 6.56 11.86
CA GLY A 92 -3.41 6.73 10.41
C GLY A 92 -2.35 7.67 9.81
N TRP A 93 -1.58 8.36 10.64
CA TRP A 93 -0.48 9.19 10.18
C TRP A 93 0.83 8.40 10.11
N LEU A 94 1.62 8.72 9.13
CA LEU A 94 2.97 8.22 8.92
C LEU A 94 4.00 9.30 9.25
N GLU A 95 5.23 8.89 9.51
CA GLU A 95 6.32 9.80 9.83
C GLU A 95 7.62 9.33 9.19
N LEU A 96 8.28 10.22 8.47
CA LEU A 96 9.67 10.09 8.02
C LEU A 96 10.53 11.09 8.79
N ASP A 97 11.66 10.63 9.32
CA ASP A 97 12.54 11.47 10.15
C ASP A 97 13.01 12.75 9.43
N TRP A 98 13.17 12.67 8.12
CA TRP A 98 13.64 13.79 7.30
C TRP A 98 12.52 14.66 6.74
N PHE A 99 11.28 14.12 6.58
CA PHE A 99 10.14 14.83 5.97
C PHE A 99 9.09 15.27 7.00
N GLY A 100 9.02 14.58 8.14
CA GLY A 100 8.03 14.81 9.19
C GLY A 100 6.80 13.94 9.05
N SER A 101 5.74 14.34 9.75
CA SER A 101 4.48 13.58 9.78
C SER A 101 3.57 13.94 8.62
N PHE A 102 2.93 12.94 8.03
CA PHE A 102 2.01 13.10 6.91
C PHE A 102 0.92 12.03 6.93
N TYR A 103 -0.16 12.26 6.21
CA TYR A 103 -1.26 11.32 6.04
C TYR A 103 -1.31 10.88 4.58
N ALA A 104 -1.13 9.58 4.32
CA ALA A 104 -1.11 9.03 2.97
C ALA A 104 -2.39 8.24 2.67
N LEU A 105 -3.07 8.56 1.57
CA LEU A 105 -4.22 7.84 1.07
C LEU A 105 -3.81 6.72 0.09
N PRO A 106 -4.59 5.64 -0.03
CA PRO A 106 -4.32 4.56 -0.98
C PRO A 106 -4.24 5.01 -2.45
N ASN A 107 -4.90 6.11 -2.80
CA ASN A 107 -4.91 6.70 -4.15
C ASN A 107 -3.73 7.64 -4.41
N LYS A 108 -2.64 7.54 -3.63
CA LYS A 108 -1.40 8.32 -3.72
C LYS A 108 -1.51 9.79 -3.34
N TRP A 109 -2.66 10.27 -2.87
CA TRP A 109 -2.76 11.58 -2.29
C TRP A 109 -2.15 11.59 -0.89
N VAL A 110 -1.40 12.63 -0.60
CA VAL A 110 -0.71 12.84 0.68
C VAL A 110 -1.07 14.21 1.21
N PHE A 111 -1.41 14.26 2.49
CA PHE A 111 -1.53 15.51 3.23
C PHE A 111 -0.33 15.69 4.15
N HIS A 112 0.31 16.85 4.06
CA HIS A 112 1.42 17.23 4.93
C HIS A 112 1.12 18.59 5.59
N PRO A 113 1.38 18.76 6.91
CA PRO A 113 1.04 20.00 7.62
C PRO A 113 1.69 21.26 7.06
N VAL A 114 2.84 21.14 6.41
CA VAL A 114 3.57 22.23 5.77
C VAL A 114 3.19 22.42 4.32
N HIS A 115 3.04 21.30 3.58
CA HIS A 115 2.85 21.33 2.12
C HIS A 115 1.39 21.31 1.69
N GLY A 116 0.45 20.97 2.61
CA GLY A 116 -0.93 20.71 2.22
C GLY A 116 -1.07 19.41 1.42
N TRP A 117 -2.06 19.35 0.53
CA TRP A 117 -2.31 18.18 -0.31
C TRP A 117 -1.42 18.16 -1.55
N PHE A 118 -0.82 17.01 -1.81
CA PHE A 118 -0.13 16.72 -3.07
C PHE A 118 -0.33 15.26 -3.48
N HIS A 119 -0.20 14.97 -4.77
CA HIS A 119 -0.20 13.61 -5.28
C HIS A 119 1.22 13.08 -5.35
N SER A 120 1.48 11.93 -4.71
CA SER A 120 2.83 11.36 -4.67
C SER A 120 3.07 10.37 -5.80
N SER A 121 4.29 10.38 -6.33
CA SER A 121 4.84 9.31 -7.14
C SER A 121 6.14 8.90 -6.47
N SER A 122 6.13 7.74 -5.82
CA SER A 122 7.29 7.28 -5.08
C SER A 122 8.32 6.68 -6.02
N ILE A 123 9.59 6.98 -5.78
CA ILE A 123 10.71 6.40 -6.48
C ILE A 123 11.39 5.36 -5.58
N ASP A 124 11.70 5.76 -4.36
CA ASP A 124 12.30 4.91 -3.34
C ASP A 124 11.97 5.45 -1.93
N GLY A 125 12.41 4.77 -0.87
CA GLY A 125 12.14 5.20 0.51
C GLY A 125 12.88 6.46 0.95
N GLU A 126 13.83 6.95 0.17
CA GLU A 126 14.69 8.09 0.49
C GLU A 126 14.32 9.35 -0.29
N SER A 127 13.53 9.23 -1.37
CA SER A 127 13.10 10.35 -2.20
C SER A 127 11.75 10.09 -2.86
N PHE A 128 11.06 11.17 -3.26
CA PHE A 128 9.82 11.06 -4.01
C PHE A 128 9.58 12.25 -4.94
N TRP A 129 8.74 12.01 -5.94
CA TRP A 129 8.11 13.07 -6.71
C TRP A 129 6.70 13.33 -6.16
N GLY A 130 6.36 14.61 -5.97
CA GLY A 130 5.02 15.07 -5.65
C GLY A 130 4.49 16.00 -6.72
N TRP A 131 3.18 16.04 -6.91
CA TRP A 131 2.51 17.02 -7.76
C TRP A 131 1.58 17.89 -6.92
N GLN A 132 1.72 19.20 -7.04
CA GLN A 132 0.93 20.17 -6.28
C GLN A 132 0.50 21.34 -7.17
N GLY A 133 -0.64 21.17 -7.86
CA GLY A 133 -1.26 22.21 -8.66
C GLY A 133 -0.38 22.76 -9.79
N ASP A 134 -0.92 23.75 -10.51
CA ASP A 134 -0.28 24.27 -11.71
C ASP A 134 0.93 25.16 -11.43
N HIS A 135 1.00 25.74 -10.23
CA HIS A 135 2.07 26.69 -9.88
C HIS A 135 3.39 25.98 -9.57
N LEU A 136 3.37 24.96 -8.71
CA LEU A 136 4.56 24.20 -8.34
C LEU A 136 4.84 23.08 -9.33
N GLY A 137 3.79 22.53 -9.95
CA GLY A 137 3.88 21.40 -10.86
C GLY A 137 4.35 20.14 -10.14
N TRP A 138 5.14 19.33 -10.84
CA TRP A 138 5.88 18.24 -10.20
C TRP A 138 7.05 18.81 -9.41
N PHE A 139 7.22 18.32 -8.20
CA PHE A 139 8.38 18.64 -7.39
C PHE A 139 9.07 17.37 -6.92
N TRP A 140 10.37 17.43 -6.77
CA TRP A 140 11.19 16.36 -6.22
C TRP A 140 11.88 16.81 -4.93
N THR A 141 11.98 15.88 -3.96
CA THR A 141 12.74 16.06 -2.74
C THR A 141 13.20 14.71 -2.18
N GLY A 142 14.10 14.71 -1.21
CA GLY A 142 14.60 13.49 -0.59
C GLY A 142 15.43 13.72 0.66
N LEU A 143 15.87 12.61 1.24
CA LEU A 143 16.75 12.57 2.39
C LEU A 143 18.03 13.39 2.12
N GLY A 144 18.39 14.26 3.03
CA GLY A 144 19.54 15.17 2.89
C GLY A 144 19.34 16.33 1.91
N VAL A 145 18.19 16.41 1.24
CA VAL A 145 17.83 17.50 0.33
C VAL A 145 16.73 18.36 0.95
N TYR A 146 15.70 17.75 1.54
CA TYR A 146 14.64 18.48 2.21
C TYR A 146 15.21 19.42 3.30
N PRO A 147 14.76 20.69 3.38
CA PRO A 147 13.56 21.29 2.79
C PRO A 147 13.72 21.97 1.43
N TYR A 148 14.73 21.60 0.64
CA TYR A 148 14.81 22.02 -0.75
C TYR A 148 13.96 21.11 -1.63
N LEU A 149 13.22 21.73 -2.58
CA LEU A 149 12.44 21.02 -3.60
C LEU A 149 12.89 21.49 -4.98
N TYR A 150 13.01 20.56 -5.93
CA TYR A 150 13.10 20.93 -7.34
C TYR A 150 11.68 21.00 -7.93
N SER A 151 11.26 22.17 -8.39
CA SER A 151 9.95 22.38 -9.00
C SER A 151 10.04 22.42 -10.51
N THR A 152 9.26 21.58 -11.18
CA THR A 152 9.16 21.61 -12.65
C THR A 152 8.32 22.77 -13.16
N GLY A 153 7.30 23.19 -12.39
CA GLY A 153 6.47 24.35 -12.74
C GLY A 153 7.26 25.66 -12.72
N LEU A 154 8.20 25.79 -11.77
CA LEU A 154 9.09 26.95 -11.67
C LEU A 154 10.42 26.77 -12.40
N GLY A 155 10.77 25.55 -12.78
CA GLY A 155 12.02 25.21 -13.45
C GLY A 155 13.27 25.42 -12.60
N LYS A 156 13.16 25.38 -11.27
CA LYS A 156 14.26 25.68 -10.34
C LYS A 156 14.11 25.01 -8.98
N TRP A 157 15.19 25.04 -8.22
CA TRP A 157 15.19 24.70 -6.82
C TRP A 157 14.55 25.83 -5.99
N ILE A 158 13.76 25.44 -5.00
CA ILE A 158 13.16 26.32 -4.03
C ILE A 158 13.46 25.84 -2.62
N TYR A 159 13.57 26.75 -1.68
CA TYR A 159 13.70 26.47 -0.26
C TYR A 159 12.34 26.68 0.41
N VAL A 160 11.78 25.66 1.03
CA VAL A 160 10.52 25.73 1.75
C VAL A 160 10.77 26.25 3.16
N ASN A 161 10.13 27.33 3.51
CA ASN A 161 10.19 27.85 4.87
C ASN A 161 9.20 27.10 5.77
N ILE A 162 9.66 26.00 6.38
CA ILE A 162 8.84 25.11 7.20
C ILE A 162 8.13 25.86 8.33
N SER A 163 8.80 26.82 8.96
CA SER A 163 8.25 27.56 10.11
C SER A 163 7.18 28.57 9.75
N LYS A 164 7.07 28.97 8.48
CA LYS A 164 6.10 29.95 8.00
C LYS A 164 5.06 29.37 7.07
N SER A 165 5.26 28.13 6.60
CA SER A 165 4.31 27.46 5.73
C SER A 165 3.17 26.85 6.53
N THR A 166 1.99 26.85 5.92
CA THR A 166 0.79 26.17 6.39
C THR A 166 0.20 25.36 5.25
N PRO A 167 -0.72 24.41 5.51
CA PRO A 167 -1.34 23.62 4.46
C PRO A 167 -2.00 24.43 3.33
N ASP A 168 -2.49 25.63 3.68
CA ASP A 168 -3.17 26.53 2.75
C ASP A 168 -2.23 27.55 2.09
N LEU A 169 -1.02 27.70 2.63
CA LEU A 169 -0.07 28.71 2.15
C LEU A 169 1.38 28.21 2.27
N LEU A 170 1.91 27.67 1.18
CA LEU A 170 3.30 27.26 1.10
C LEU A 170 4.20 28.50 0.89
N GLN A 171 5.08 28.79 1.87
CA GLN A 171 6.08 29.85 1.80
C GLN A 171 7.42 29.29 1.34
N TYR A 172 7.94 29.81 0.23
CA TYR A 172 9.22 29.38 -0.33
C TYR A 172 10.02 30.55 -0.93
N TYR A 173 11.31 30.35 -1.10
CA TYR A 173 12.26 31.31 -1.67
C TYR A 173 13.02 30.70 -2.84
#